data_7f318f89cea64d260ea6d32b356bdc13
#
_entry.id   7f318f89cea64d260ea6d32b356bdc13
#
_cell.length_a   1.000
_cell.length_b   1.000
_cell.length_c   1.000
_cell.angle_alpha   90.00
_cell.angle_beta   90.00
_cell.angle_gamma   90.00
#
_symmetry.space_group_name_H-M   'P 1'
#
loop_
_entity.id
_entity.type
_entity.pdbx_description
1 polymer ?
#
loop_
_entity_poly.entity_id
_entity_poly.type
_entity_poly.pdbx_seq_one_letter_code
_entity_poly.pdbx_strand_id
1 'polypeptide(L)'
;ASSRSGTLGRLADATSSSRLTRHEVADLACVPEGLVSLLTDNGILEPITVDGETLFDESAVPMVRAGLAISAAGVPLDELVALAADHSANVDQVVDRAIALFEDHITVGTDGSDDALVDVVRSLLPAVTRLVAQHFNRTLVNRALDRVADSDRRTLADALAAADADRLEVICRWP
;
A
#
# COMPACT_ATOMS: atom_id res chain seq x y z
N ALA A 1 -27.51 -2.83 -11.30
CA ALA A 1 -26.06 -3.00 -11.53
C ALA A 1 -25.34 -1.66 -11.67
N SER A 2 -26.01 -0.60 -12.14
CA SER A 2 -25.37 0.72 -12.38
C SER A 2 -25.12 1.55 -11.12
N SER A 3 -25.85 1.31 -10.01
CA SER A 3 -25.74 2.07 -8.76
C SER A 3 -24.49 1.73 -7.94
N ARG A 4 -24.05 0.46 -7.96
CA ARG A 4 -22.91 -0.04 -7.18
C ARG A 4 -21.55 0.50 -7.67
N SER A 5 -21.40 0.69 -8.98
CA SER A 5 -20.18 1.29 -9.56
C SER A 5 -19.97 2.74 -9.11
N GLY A 6 -21.05 3.49 -8.83
CA GLY A 6 -21.01 4.86 -8.34
C GLY A 6 -20.57 4.98 -6.87
N THR A 7 -20.82 3.97 -6.04
CA THR A 7 -20.46 3.98 -4.61
C THR A 7 -18.98 3.77 -4.39
N LEU A 8 -18.37 2.81 -5.12
CA LEU A 8 -16.92 2.58 -5.09
C LEU A 8 -16.14 3.77 -5.68
N GLY A 9 -16.69 4.42 -6.73
CA GLY A 9 -16.11 5.65 -7.29
C GLY A 9 -16.09 6.80 -6.28
N ARG A 10 -17.17 6.99 -5.48
CA ARG A 10 -17.22 8.00 -4.43
C ARG A 10 -16.29 7.71 -3.24
N LEU A 11 -16.03 6.43 -2.95
CA LEU A 11 -15.02 6.03 -1.96
C LEU A 11 -13.61 6.41 -2.42
N ALA A 12 -13.27 6.14 -3.68
CA ALA A 12 -12.00 6.54 -4.27
C ALA A 12 -11.83 8.07 -4.26
N ASP A 13 -12.87 8.84 -4.59
CA ASP A 13 -12.85 10.30 -4.54
C ASP A 13 -12.73 10.87 -3.13
N ALA A 14 -13.32 10.21 -2.12
CA ALA A 14 -13.29 10.66 -0.73
C ALA A 14 -11.95 10.35 -0.02
N THR A 15 -11.16 9.41 -0.52
CA THR A 15 -9.84 9.05 0.01
C THR A 15 -8.69 9.77 -0.68
N SER A 16 -8.93 10.43 -1.81
CA SER A 16 -7.91 11.09 -2.63
C SER A 16 -7.88 12.59 -2.34
N SER A 17 -7.00 13.02 -1.42
CA SER A 17 -6.89 14.43 -1.03
C SER A 17 -6.00 15.27 -1.94
N SER A 18 -5.07 14.70 -2.68
CA SER A 18 -4.22 15.42 -3.65
C SER A 18 -3.86 14.50 -4.81
N ARG A 19 -3.95 15.00 -6.01
CA ARG A 19 -3.66 14.26 -7.24
C ARG A 19 -2.41 14.84 -7.87
N LEU A 20 -1.42 13.99 -8.11
CA LEU A 20 -0.12 14.34 -8.64
C LEU A 20 0.04 13.81 -10.05
N THR A 21 0.60 14.61 -10.93
CA THR A 21 1.06 14.16 -12.23
C THR A 21 2.32 13.29 -12.08
N ARG A 22 2.68 12.54 -13.10
CA ARG A 22 3.93 11.76 -13.13
C ARG A 22 5.15 12.63 -12.85
N HIS A 23 5.18 13.81 -13.43
CA HIS A 23 6.25 14.79 -13.23
C HIS A 23 6.36 15.23 -11.77
N GLU A 24 5.24 15.58 -11.14
CA GLU A 24 5.21 15.99 -9.73
C GLU A 24 5.63 14.86 -8.78
N VAL A 25 5.22 13.60 -9.05
CA VAL A 25 5.71 12.45 -8.29
C VAL A 25 7.22 12.30 -8.42
N ALA A 26 7.75 12.43 -9.65
CA ALA A 26 9.18 12.34 -9.92
C ALA A 26 9.96 13.44 -9.19
N ASP A 27 9.51 14.69 -9.29
CA ASP A 27 10.12 15.83 -8.62
C ASP A 27 10.08 15.71 -7.09
N LEU A 28 8.92 15.38 -6.54
CA LEU A 28 8.77 15.20 -5.09
C LEU A 28 9.58 14.02 -4.56
N ALA A 29 9.69 12.94 -5.31
CA ALA A 29 10.50 11.80 -4.93
C ALA A 29 12.00 11.98 -5.24
N CYS A 30 12.38 13.03 -5.98
CA CYS A 30 13.73 13.29 -6.47
C CYS A 30 14.27 12.16 -7.37
N VAL A 31 13.46 11.70 -8.32
CA VAL A 31 13.79 10.62 -9.26
C VAL A 31 13.51 11.03 -10.71
N PRO A 32 14.13 10.37 -11.70
CA PRO A 32 13.74 10.53 -13.09
C PRO A 32 12.30 10.02 -13.34
N GLU A 33 11.52 10.70 -14.19
CA GLU A 33 10.16 10.27 -14.58
C GLU A 33 10.13 8.84 -15.15
N GLY A 34 11.20 8.41 -15.82
CA GLY A 34 11.33 7.04 -16.33
C GLY A 34 11.23 5.97 -15.25
N LEU A 35 11.64 6.27 -14.01
CA LEU A 35 11.47 5.35 -12.89
C LEU A 35 9.99 5.28 -12.46
N VAL A 36 9.30 6.41 -12.41
CA VAL A 36 7.85 6.43 -12.13
C VAL A 36 7.09 5.63 -13.18
N SER A 37 7.46 5.78 -14.47
CA SER A 37 6.88 4.99 -15.56
C SER A 37 7.14 3.49 -15.37
N LEU A 38 8.38 3.10 -15.07
CA LEU A 38 8.73 1.71 -14.81
C LEU A 38 7.91 1.10 -13.68
N LEU A 39 7.72 1.81 -12.58
CA LEU A 39 6.93 1.36 -11.44
C LEU A 39 5.44 1.24 -11.79
N THR A 40 4.92 2.15 -12.62
CA THR A 40 3.55 2.11 -13.12
C THR A 40 3.33 0.91 -14.07
N ASP A 41 4.24 0.69 -15.01
CA ASP A 41 4.16 -0.40 -15.99
C ASP A 41 4.24 -1.79 -15.33
N ASN A 42 4.81 -1.87 -14.14
CA ASN A 42 4.89 -3.09 -13.34
C ASN A 42 3.81 -3.19 -12.23
N GLY A 43 2.79 -2.32 -12.26
CA GLY A 43 1.66 -2.38 -11.32
C GLY A 43 2.01 -2.04 -9.86
N ILE A 44 3.14 -1.38 -9.63
CA ILE A 44 3.57 -0.96 -8.28
C ILE A 44 2.93 0.37 -7.91
N LEU A 45 2.82 1.26 -8.88
CA LEU A 45 2.08 2.51 -8.76
C LEU A 45 0.84 2.43 -9.65
N GLU A 46 -0.32 2.52 -9.03
CA GLU A 46 -1.59 2.50 -9.74
C GLU A 46 -2.04 3.92 -10.07
N PRO A 47 -2.10 4.29 -11.36
CA PRO A 47 -2.57 5.60 -11.77
C PRO A 47 -4.10 5.65 -11.75
N ILE A 48 -4.62 6.83 -11.45
CA ILE A 48 -6.03 7.16 -11.57
C ILE A 48 -6.21 8.01 -12.84
N THR A 49 -7.16 7.65 -13.70
CA THR A 49 -7.49 8.47 -14.88
C THR A 49 -8.63 9.42 -14.55
N VAL A 50 -8.38 10.72 -14.66
CA VAL A 50 -9.37 11.77 -14.45
C VAL A 50 -9.34 12.71 -15.64
N ASP A 51 -10.46 12.90 -16.30
CA ASP A 51 -10.60 13.76 -17.48
C ASP A 51 -9.60 13.45 -18.60
N GLY A 52 -9.15 12.18 -18.69
CA GLY A 52 -8.16 11.72 -19.68
C GLY A 52 -6.70 11.94 -19.25
N GLU A 53 -6.45 12.51 -18.10
CA GLU A 53 -5.12 12.65 -17.52
C GLU A 53 -4.79 11.50 -16.56
N THR A 54 -3.53 11.06 -16.60
CA THR A 54 -2.99 10.03 -15.71
C THR A 54 -2.43 10.70 -14.46
N LEU A 55 -3.06 10.48 -13.32
CA LEU A 55 -2.73 11.07 -12.05
C LEU A 55 -2.42 9.99 -11.01
N PHE A 56 -1.72 10.35 -9.95
CA PHE A 56 -1.36 9.51 -8.83
C PHE A 56 -1.84 10.13 -7.52
N ASP A 57 -2.13 9.32 -6.53
CA ASP A 57 -2.38 9.83 -5.19
C ASP A 57 -1.08 10.17 -4.45
N GLU A 58 -1.17 10.85 -3.32
CA GLU A 58 -0.02 11.27 -2.51
C GLU A 58 0.83 10.08 -2.02
N SER A 59 0.28 8.87 -1.93
CA SER A 59 1.01 7.68 -1.47
C SER A 59 2.09 7.24 -2.45
N ALA A 60 2.00 7.63 -3.72
CA ALA A 60 3.01 7.31 -4.72
C ALA A 60 4.41 7.82 -4.34
N VAL A 61 4.51 9.03 -3.77
CA VAL A 61 5.80 9.62 -3.39
C VAL A 61 6.51 8.82 -2.28
N PRO A 62 5.89 8.52 -1.13
CA PRO A 62 6.53 7.69 -0.11
C PRO A 62 6.81 6.26 -0.58
N MET A 63 5.99 5.68 -1.47
CA MET A 63 6.26 4.36 -2.06
C MET A 63 7.55 4.36 -2.89
N VAL A 64 7.72 5.35 -3.79
CA VAL A 64 8.95 5.50 -4.58
C VAL A 64 10.17 5.68 -3.67
N ARG A 65 10.07 6.55 -2.66
CA ARG A 65 11.15 6.79 -1.69
C ARG A 65 11.53 5.53 -0.91
N ALA A 66 10.53 4.75 -0.48
CA ALA A 66 10.77 3.50 0.23
C ALA A 66 11.51 2.48 -0.65
N GLY A 67 11.11 2.34 -1.92
CA GLY A 67 11.80 1.49 -2.89
C GLY A 67 13.26 1.90 -3.10
N LEU A 68 13.52 3.20 -3.23
CA LEU A 68 14.88 3.73 -3.34
C LEU A 68 15.73 3.48 -2.09
N ALA A 69 15.15 3.62 -0.90
CA ALA A 69 15.87 3.33 0.35
C ALA A 69 16.28 1.86 0.44
N ILE A 70 15.43 0.94 -0.02
CA ILE A 70 15.75 -0.50 -0.09
C ILE A 70 16.86 -0.75 -1.11
N SER A 71 16.77 -0.12 -2.30
CA SER A 71 17.80 -0.24 -3.33
C SER A 71 19.14 0.34 -2.86
N ALA A 72 19.14 1.47 -2.16
CA ALA A 72 20.33 2.08 -1.57
C ALA A 72 20.98 1.20 -0.49
N ALA A 73 20.21 0.31 0.16
CA ALA A 73 20.72 -0.69 1.09
C ALA A 73 21.40 -1.89 0.39
N GLY A 74 21.47 -1.88 -0.95
CA GLY A 74 22.19 -2.88 -1.76
C GLY A 74 21.31 -3.90 -2.47
N VAL A 75 19.98 -3.74 -2.44
CA VAL A 75 19.07 -4.60 -3.22
C VAL A 75 19.04 -4.11 -4.68
N PRO A 76 19.34 -4.95 -5.68
CA PRO A 76 19.25 -4.57 -7.09
C PRO A 76 17.83 -4.10 -7.44
N LEU A 77 17.75 -2.99 -8.18
CA LEU A 77 16.46 -2.34 -8.47
C LEU A 77 15.54 -3.24 -9.31
N ASP A 78 16.10 -3.98 -10.26
CA ASP A 78 15.38 -4.93 -11.12
C ASP A 78 14.77 -6.09 -10.31
N GLU A 79 15.50 -6.65 -9.35
CA GLU A 79 15.00 -7.67 -8.44
C GLU A 79 13.90 -7.10 -7.50
N LEU A 80 14.07 -5.86 -7.04
CA LEU A 80 13.07 -5.17 -6.23
C LEU A 80 11.78 -4.92 -7.02
N VAL A 81 11.89 -4.48 -8.27
CA VAL A 81 10.74 -4.26 -9.16
C VAL A 81 10.02 -5.58 -9.44
N ALA A 82 10.74 -6.66 -9.74
CA ALA A 82 10.15 -7.98 -9.94
C ALA A 82 9.40 -8.48 -8.69
N LEU A 83 10.01 -8.35 -7.51
CA LEU A 83 9.36 -8.71 -6.25
C LEU A 83 8.12 -7.87 -5.97
N ALA A 84 8.17 -6.58 -6.28
CA ALA A 84 7.03 -5.68 -6.07
C ALA A 84 5.88 -5.99 -7.05
N ALA A 85 6.18 -6.36 -8.30
CA ALA A 85 5.18 -6.81 -9.26
C ALA A 85 4.49 -8.12 -8.82
N ASP A 86 5.26 -9.09 -8.32
CA ASP A 86 4.71 -10.32 -7.74
C ASP A 86 3.83 -10.03 -6.52
N HIS A 87 4.24 -9.08 -5.68
CA HIS A 87 3.47 -8.64 -4.53
C HIS A 87 2.15 -8.00 -4.97
N SER A 88 2.17 -7.07 -5.94
CA SER A 88 0.97 -6.42 -6.47
C SER A 88 -0.05 -7.44 -6.96
N ALA A 89 0.35 -8.40 -7.80
CA ALA A 89 -0.53 -9.45 -8.29
C ALA A 89 -1.16 -10.31 -7.17
N ASN A 90 -0.43 -10.54 -6.08
CA ASN A 90 -0.97 -11.24 -4.91
C ASN A 90 -1.94 -10.38 -4.11
N VAL A 91 -1.67 -9.08 -3.99
CA VAL A 91 -2.55 -8.12 -3.30
C VAL A 91 -3.88 -8.01 -4.04
N ASP A 92 -3.88 -7.90 -5.37
CA ASP A 92 -5.09 -7.83 -6.19
C ASP A 92 -6.04 -9.00 -5.90
N GLN A 93 -5.51 -10.23 -5.83
CA GLN A 93 -6.31 -11.42 -5.50
C GLN A 93 -6.92 -11.36 -4.10
N VAL A 94 -6.19 -10.81 -3.13
CA VAL A 94 -6.69 -10.66 -1.75
C VAL A 94 -7.74 -9.56 -1.69
N VAL A 95 -7.54 -8.46 -2.38
CA VAL A 95 -8.47 -7.33 -2.46
C VAL A 95 -9.78 -7.76 -3.11
N ASP A 96 -9.74 -8.47 -4.24
CA ASP A 96 -10.94 -8.99 -4.91
C ASP A 96 -11.77 -9.88 -3.98
N ARG A 97 -11.11 -10.76 -3.23
CA ARG A 97 -11.79 -11.63 -2.25
C ARG A 97 -12.36 -10.84 -1.07
N ALA A 98 -11.66 -9.80 -0.60
CA ALA A 98 -12.12 -8.93 0.47
C ALA A 98 -13.36 -8.13 0.02
N ILE A 99 -13.35 -7.60 -1.21
CA ILE A 99 -14.50 -6.90 -1.79
C ILE A 99 -15.72 -7.83 -1.86
N ALA A 100 -15.55 -9.03 -2.40
CA ALA A 100 -16.63 -10.03 -2.47
C ALA A 100 -17.19 -10.37 -1.08
N LEU A 101 -16.32 -10.56 -0.09
CA LEU A 101 -16.73 -10.82 1.30
C LEU A 101 -17.51 -9.64 1.89
N PHE A 102 -17.11 -8.42 1.63
CA PHE A 102 -17.82 -7.23 2.09
C PHE A 102 -19.18 -7.08 1.40
N GLU A 103 -19.24 -7.31 0.08
CA GLU A 103 -20.51 -7.31 -0.66
C GLU A 103 -21.52 -8.32 -0.12
N ASP A 104 -21.07 -9.53 0.21
CA ASP A 104 -21.94 -10.60 0.70
C ASP A 104 -22.46 -10.36 2.13
N HIS A 105 -21.66 -9.72 3.00
CA HIS A 105 -21.97 -9.68 4.45
C HIS A 105 -22.37 -8.29 4.93
N ILE A 106 -21.84 -7.21 4.38
CA ILE A 106 -22.12 -5.85 4.87
C ILE A 106 -23.42 -5.31 4.27
N THR A 107 -23.76 -5.68 3.05
CA THR A 107 -25.03 -5.26 2.41
C THR A 107 -26.26 -5.83 3.09
N VAL A 108 -26.14 -6.91 3.86
CA VAL A 108 -27.25 -7.55 4.60
C VAL A 108 -27.58 -6.79 5.90
N GLY A 109 -26.66 -6.02 6.46
CA GLY A 109 -26.80 -5.31 7.75
C GLY A 109 -27.11 -3.82 7.64
N THR A 110 -27.08 -3.24 6.47
CA THR A 110 -27.37 -1.82 6.23
C THR A 110 -28.75 -1.67 5.57
N ASP A 111 -29.54 -0.66 5.97
CA ASP A 111 -30.85 -0.33 5.39
C ASP A 111 -30.81 0.03 3.87
N GLY A 112 -29.80 -0.45 3.15
CA GLY A 112 -29.65 -0.30 1.72
C GLY A 112 -29.24 1.11 1.26
N SER A 113 -28.83 2.00 2.15
CA SER A 113 -28.31 3.30 1.77
C SER A 113 -26.83 3.19 1.40
N ASP A 114 -26.47 3.69 0.22
CA ASP A 114 -25.08 3.75 -0.27
C ASP A 114 -24.15 4.49 0.71
N ASP A 115 -24.66 5.49 1.43
CA ASP A 115 -23.89 6.28 2.40
C ASP A 115 -23.50 5.46 3.64
N ALA A 116 -24.40 4.61 4.15
CA ALA A 116 -24.08 3.72 5.26
C ALA A 116 -22.98 2.70 4.90
N LEU A 117 -22.98 2.20 3.68
CA LEU A 117 -21.94 1.30 3.19
C LEU A 117 -20.58 2.02 3.09
N VAL A 118 -20.55 3.26 2.57
CA VAL A 118 -19.34 4.09 2.51
C VAL A 118 -18.75 4.32 3.91
N ASP A 119 -19.59 4.64 4.90
CA ASP A 119 -19.14 4.88 6.27
C ASP A 119 -18.59 3.60 6.94
N VAL A 120 -19.20 2.45 6.70
CA VAL A 120 -18.69 1.17 7.20
C VAL A 120 -17.32 0.86 6.58
N VAL A 121 -17.18 0.94 5.26
CA VAL A 121 -15.89 0.69 4.59
C VAL A 121 -14.83 1.67 5.09
N ARG A 122 -15.15 2.96 5.19
CA ARG A 122 -14.22 3.98 5.72
C ARG A 122 -13.77 3.68 7.14
N SER A 123 -14.63 3.15 7.99
CA SER A 123 -14.29 2.78 9.37
C SER A 123 -13.45 1.51 9.47
N LEU A 124 -13.65 0.56 8.55
CA LEU A 124 -12.94 -0.72 8.54
C LEU A 124 -11.58 -0.65 7.85
N LEU A 125 -11.42 0.20 6.84
CA LEU A 125 -10.20 0.29 6.03
C LEU A 125 -8.93 0.48 6.87
N PRO A 126 -8.87 1.38 7.88
CA PRO A 126 -7.68 1.51 8.72
C PRO A 126 -7.36 0.26 9.54
N ALA A 127 -8.39 -0.47 9.98
CA ALA A 127 -8.22 -1.72 10.73
C ALA A 127 -7.67 -2.84 9.84
N VAL A 128 -8.20 -2.98 8.62
CA VAL A 128 -7.73 -3.94 7.62
C VAL A 128 -6.28 -3.65 7.23
N THR A 129 -5.97 -2.40 6.91
CA THR A 129 -4.61 -1.98 6.54
C THR A 129 -3.61 -2.29 7.67
N ARG A 130 -3.97 -1.98 8.92
CA ARG A 130 -3.12 -2.29 10.08
C ARG A 130 -2.92 -3.78 10.26
N LEU A 131 -3.98 -4.58 10.13
CA LEU A 131 -3.91 -6.04 10.25
C LEU A 131 -2.96 -6.63 9.21
N VAL A 132 -3.12 -6.24 7.94
CA VAL A 132 -2.28 -6.72 6.83
C VAL A 132 -0.82 -6.31 7.03
N ALA A 133 -0.56 -5.05 7.37
CA ALA A 133 0.79 -4.55 7.58
C ALA A 133 1.49 -5.28 8.75
N GLN A 134 0.81 -5.48 9.87
CA GLN A 134 1.35 -6.20 11.02
C GLN A 134 1.58 -7.68 10.72
N HIS A 135 0.66 -8.32 10.01
CA HIS A 135 0.82 -9.72 9.61
C HIS A 135 2.02 -9.89 8.67
N PHE A 136 2.14 -9.04 7.66
CA PHE A 136 3.27 -9.06 6.73
C PHE A 136 4.60 -8.87 7.47
N ASN A 137 4.69 -7.82 8.32
CA ASN A 137 5.89 -7.53 9.10
C ASN A 137 6.29 -8.72 9.99
N ARG A 138 5.35 -9.28 10.74
CA ARG A 138 5.61 -10.43 11.60
C ARG A 138 6.07 -11.65 10.82
N THR A 139 5.43 -11.93 9.69
CA THR A 139 5.80 -13.06 8.83
C THR A 139 7.19 -12.89 8.24
N LEU A 140 7.52 -11.68 7.77
CA LEU A 140 8.84 -11.35 7.25
C LEU A 140 9.92 -11.56 8.32
N VAL A 141 9.72 -10.99 9.52
CA VAL A 141 10.65 -11.12 10.65
C VAL A 141 10.86 -12.59 11.03
N ASN A 142 9.80 -13.35 11.22
CA ASN A 142 9.90 -14.76 11.59
C ASN A 142 10.67 -15.55 10.53
N ARG A 143 10.33 -15.37 9.24
CA ARG A 143 11.04 -16.07 8.16
C ARG A 143 12.48 -15.64 7.99
N ALA A 144 12.80 -14.36 8.24
CA ALA A 144 14.17 -13.87 8.23
C ALA A 144 14.99 -14.52 9.36
N LEU A 145 14.44 -14.55 10.57
CA LEU A 145 15.09 -15.18 11.73
C LEU A 145 15.32 -16.67 11.52
N ASP A 146 14.38 -17.38 10.91
CA ASP A 146 14.53 -18.81 10.60
C ASP A 146 15.65 -19.10 9.60
N ARG A 147 16.02 -18.12 8.77
CA ARG A 147 17.08 -18.27 7.76
C ARG A 147 18.47 -17.88 8.23
N VAL A 148 18.55 -17.15 9.33
CA VAL A 148 19.82 -16.65 9.84
C VAL A 148 20.44 -17.71 10.76
N ALA A 149 21.75 -17.94 10.62
CA ALA A 149 22.51 -18.82 11.53
C ALA A 149 22.49 -18.27 12.98
N ASP A 150 22.66 -19.15 13.96
CA ASP A 150 22.52 -18.78 15.38
C ASP A 150 23.45 -17.64 15.84
N SER A 151 24.61 -17.48 15.21
CA SER A 151 25.53 -16.38 15.48
C SER A 151 25.02 -15.00 15.04
N ASP A 152 24.23 -14.95 13.98
CA ASP A 152 23.76 -13.71 13.36
C ASP A 152 22.34 -13.31 13.81
N ARG A 153 21.60 -14.27 14.38
CA ARG A 153 20.22 -14.06 14.86
C ARG A 153 20.07 -12.92 15.82
N ARG A 154 21.04 -12.76 16.73
CA ARG A 154 20.98 -11.73 17.77
C ARG A 154 21.13 -10.32 17.18
N THR A 155 22.08 -10.16 16.26
CA THR A 155 22.32 -8.87 15.58
C THR A 155 21.14 -8.46 14.71
N LEU A 156 20.53 -9.40 14.01
CA LEU A 156 19.35 -9.12 13.19
C LEU A 156 18.12 -8.78 14.05
N ALA A 157 17.90 -9.50 15.14
CA ALA A 157 16.80 -9.23 16.07
C ALA A 157 16.90 -7.83 16.69
N ASP A 158 18.10 -7.41 17.07
CA ASP A 158 18.35 -6.08 17.63
C ASP A 158 18.08 -4.98 16.59
N ALA A 159 18.50 -5.18 15.34
CA ALA A 159 18.25 -4.23 14.25
C ALA A 159 16.75 -4.10 13.91
N LEU A 160 16.01 -5.21 13.94
CA LEU A 160 14.58 -5.21 13.67
C LEU A 160 13.76 -4.60 14.81
N ALA A 161 14.19 -4.81 16.06
CA ALA A 161 13.58 -4.17 17.23
C ALA A 161 13.78 -2.65 17.23
N ALA A 162 14.96 -2.17 16.82
CA ALA A 162 15.23 -0.75 16.65
C ALA A 162 14.33 -0.11 15.57
N ALA A 163 14.16 -0.79 14.43
CA ALA A 163 13.27 -0.33 13.36
C ALA A 163 11.80 -0.26 13.79
N ASP A 164 11.33 -1.17 14.63
CA ASP A 164 9.97 -1.14 15.20
C ASP A 164 9.79 -0.02 16.23
N ALA A 165 10.81 0.28 17.03
CA ALA A 165 10.79 1.39 17.99
C ALA A 165 10.69 2.75 17.27
N ASP A 166 11.47 2.97 16.23
CA ASP A 166 11.40 4.18 15.38
C ASP A 166 10.04 4.35 14.72
N ARG A 167 9.40 3.26 14.32
CA ARG A 167 8.08 3.28 13.69
C ARG A 167 6.97 3.61 14.69
N LEU A 168 7.07 3.13 15.93
CA LEU A 168 6.12 3.45 16.99
C LEU A 168 6.25 4.92 17.44
N GLU A 169 7.44 5.49 17.45
CA GLU A 169 7.63 6.93 17.72
C GLU A 169 6.99 7.81 16.64
N VAL A 170 7.08 7.42 15.36
CA VAL A 170 6.44 8.15 14.26
C VAL A 170 4.91 8.09 14.37
N ILE A 171 4.34 6.96 14.78
CA ILE A 171 2.87 6.81 14.93
C ILE A 171 2.36 7.56 16.17
N CYS A 172 3.15 7.67 17.24
CA CYS A 172 2.77 8.39 18.47
C CYS A 172 2.94 9.92 18.37
N ARG A 173 3.63 10.45 17.35
CA ARG A 173 3.85 11.89 17.14
C ARG A 173 2.80 12.61 16.31
N TRP A 174 1.79 11.91 15.79
CA TRP A 174 0.67 12.56 15.11
C TRP A 174 -0.45 12.85 16.12
N PRO A 175 -0.86 14.14 16.25
CA PRO A 175 -1.98 14.54 17.11
C PRO A 175 -3.32 14.06 16.56
#